data_b7919f39799b1a0f144c80440182db3a
#
_entry.id   b7919f39799b1a0f144c80440182db3a
#
_cell.length_a   1.000
_cell.length_b   1.000
_cell.length_c   1.000
_cell.angle_alpha   90.00
_cell.angle_beta   90.00
_cell.angle_gamma   90.00
#
_symmetry.space_group_name_H-M   'P 1'
#
loop_
_entity.id
_entity.type
_entity.pdbx_description
1 polymer ?
#
loop_
_entity_poly.entity_id
_entity_poly.type
_entity_poly.pdbx_seq_one_letter_code
_entity_poly.pdbx_strand_id
1 'polypeptide(L)'
;SKTLAGGAVKPWQTESYRECQADLLRFARKRGVATDIAWRDLPAEDRRWVLEGDPEYVSLKRSWPRHWYGVKHFFAWLETKAYKMHIRVLLSRYRAYTPCAACNGARLKPESLLWKLGDERLSIHDLMLLPIDRCRDFFATLALPAPLDEAADLLLDEIRTRLAYLCEVGLGYLTLDRQSRTPSGGEVQRINLTTALGTSLVNTLFVLDEPSIGLHPRDMGRVINV
;
A
#
# COMPACT_ATOMS: atom_id res chain seq x y z
N SER A 1 -16.54 -12.78 -20.93
CA SER A 1 -17.09 -11.72 -20.09
C SER A 1 -18.40 -12.21 -19.46
N LYS A 2 -18.62 -11.97 -18.15
CA LYS A 2 -19.85 -12.36 -17.46
C LYS A 2 -20.96 -11.34 -17.72
N THR A 3 -22.21 -11.78 -17.61
CA THR A 3 -23.42 -10.94 -17.63
C THR A 3 -23.71 -10.40 -16.21
N LEU A 4 -24.55 -9.39 -16.07
CA LEU A 4 -24.99 -8.91 -14.75
C LEU A 4 -25.67 -10.04 -13.97
N ALA A 5 -26.60 -10.77 -14.61
CA ALA A 5 -27.25 -11.94 -14.00
C ALA A 5 -26.27 -13.08 -13.70
N GLY A 6 -25.24 -13.26 -14.54
CA GLY A 6 -24.17 -14.25 -14.38
C GLY A 6 -23.06 -13.84 -13.41
N GLY A 7 -23.25 -12.79 -12.62
CA GLY A 7 -22.33 -12.39 -11.56
C GLY A 7 -21.12 -11.59 -12.06
N ALA A 8 -21.33 -10.61 -12.92
CA ALA A 8 -20.28 -9.68 -13.36
C ALA A 8 -19.67 -8.92 -12.18
N VAL A 9 -20.46 -8.59 -11.15
CA VAL A 9 -19.97 -7.97 -9.92
C VAL A 9 -19.48 -9.06 -8.96
N LYS A 10 -18.21 -9.37 -9.05
CA LYS A 10 -17.59 -10.51 -8.37
C LYS A 10 -17.74 -10.52 -6.83
N PRO A 11 -17.60 -9.41 -6.08
CA PRO A 11 -17.77 -9.42 -4.63
C PRO A 11 -19.15 -9.87 -4.16
N TRP A 12 -20.19 -9.67 -4.95
CA TRP A 12 -21.58 -10.00 -4.59
C TRP A 12 -21.97 -11.47 -4.82
N GLN A 13 -21.03 -12.28 -5.29
CA GLN A 13 -21.25 -13.73 -5.50
C GLN A 13 -20.99 -14.55 -4.23
N THR A 14 -20.65 -13.88 -3.12
CA THR A 14 -20.52 -14.52 -1.81
C THR A 14 -21.86 -14.49 -1.06
N GLU A 15 -22.07 -15.43 -0.15
CA GLU A 15 -23.31 -15.50 0.65
C GLU A 15 -23.57 -14.19 1.41
N SER A 16 -22.53 -13.58 1.99
CA SER A 16 -22.63 -12.33 2.77
C SER A 16 -23.13 -11.12 1.97
N TYR A 17 -23.01 -11.12 0.65
CA TYR A 17 -23.39 -9.99 -0.21
C TYR A 17 -24.36 -10.38 -1.32
N ARG A 18 -25.04 -11.53 -1.20
CA ARG A 18 -26.02 -12.02 -2.16
C ARG A 18 -27.19 -11.03 -2.34
N GLU A 19 -27.58 -10.34 -1.28
CA GLU A 19 -28.62 -9.32 -1.34
C GLU A 19 -28.26 -8.17 -2.28
N CYS A 20 -26.99 -7.76 -2.31
CA CYS A 20 -26.53 -6.71 -3.24
C CYS A 20 -26.67 -7.15 -4.71
N GLN A 21 -26.45 -8.43 -5.00
CA GLN A 21 -26.71 -8.99 -6.34
C GLN A 21 -28.18 -8.98 -6.69
N ALA A 22 -29.06 -9.35 -5.75
CA ALA A 22 -30.51 -9.30 -5.94
C ALA A 22 -31.01 -7.86 -6.17
N ASP A 23 -30.45 -6.92 -5.42
CA ASP A 23 -30.73 -5.48 -5.59
C ASP A 23 -30.34 -4.98 -6.97
N LEU A 24 -29.12 -5.31 -7.43
CA LEU A 24 -28.67 -4.95 -8.79
C LEU A 24 -29.70 -5.39 -9.83
N LEU A 25 -30.11 -6.67 -9.79
CA LEU A 25 -31.03 -7.22 -10.77
C LEU A 25 -32.43 -6.58 -10.68
N ARG A 26 -32.88 -6.25 -9.47
CA ARG A 26 -34.16 -5.56 -9.24
C ARG A 26 -34.14 -4.15 -9.83
N PHE A 27 -33.10 -3.38 -9.55
CA PHE A 27 -32.96 -2.01 -10.07
C PHE A 27 -32.70 -1.96 -11.57
N ALA A 28 -31.88 -2.90 -12.09
CA ALA A 28 -31.64 -3.02 -13.53
C ALA A 28 -32.95 -3.28 -14.29
N ARG A 29 -33.79 -4.20 -13.78
CA ARG A 29 -35.11 -4.48 -14.36
C ARG A 29 -36.01 -3.25 -14.33
N LYS A 30 -36.01 -2.50 -13.21
CA LYS A 30 -36.81 -1.26 -13.08
C LYS A 30 -36.38 -0.18 -14.07
N ARG A 31 -35.07 -0.08 -14.35
CA ARG A 31 -34.48 0.90 -15.28
C ARG A 31 -34.52 0.43 -16.75
N GLY A 32 -34.78 -0.84 -17.02
CA GLY A 32 -34.71 -1.42 -18.36
C GLY A 32 -33.29 -1.77 -18.83
N VAL A 33 -32.34 -1.91 -17.90
CA VAL A 33 -30.99 -2.34 -18.20
C VAL A 33 -30.95 -3.84 -18.46
N ALA A 34 -30.36 -4.26 -19.59
CA ALA A 34 -30.22 -5.68 -19.93
C ALA A 34 -29.28 -6.40 -18.95
N THR A 35 -29.70 -7.52 -18.42
CA THR A 35 -28.96 -8.28 -17.40
C THR A 35 -28.31 -9.56 -17.94
N ASP A 36 -28.65 -9.95 -19.16
CA ASP A 36 -28.29 -11.19 -19.85
C ASP A 36 -27.18 -11.03 -20.91
N ILE A 37 -26.82 -9.80 -21.25
CA ILE A 37 -25.70 -9.50 -22.16
C ILE A 37 -24.37 -9.37 -21.40
N ALA A 38 -23.26 -9.63 -22.11
CA ALA A 38 -21.95 -9.56 -21.48
C ALA A 38 -21.61 -8.12 -21.03
N TRP A 39 -20.98 -7.97 -19.89
CA TRP A 39 -20.59 -6.65 -19.32
C TRP A 39 -19.90 -5.72 -20.32
N ARG A 40 -19.02 -6.26 -21.16
CA ARG A 40 -18.30 -5.47 -22.19
C ARG A 40 -19.23 -4.91 -23.27
N ASP A 41 -20.35 -5.60 -23.53
CA ASP A 41 -21.28 -5.29 -24.60
C ASP A 41 -22.45 -4.40 -24.11
N LEU A 42 -22.54 -4.16 -22.78
CA LEU A 42 -23.48 -3.21 -22.21
C LEU A 42 -23.17 -1.77 -22.69
N PRO A 43 -24.20 -0.94 -22.94
CA PRO A 43 -24.04 0.49 -23.21
C PRO A 43 -23.19 1.19 -22.14
N ALA A 44 -22.40 2.17 -22.53
CA ALA A 44 -21.52 2.89 -21.61
C ALA A 44 -22.29 3.58 -20.47
N GLU A 45 -23.49 4.07 -20.74
CA GLU A 45 -24.37 4.69 -19.75
C GLU A 45 -24.83 3.67 -18.71
N ASP A 46 -25.25 2.46 -19.13
CA ASP A 46 -25.70 1.41 -18.23
C ASP A 46 -24.54 0.91 -17.36
N ARG A 47 -23.35 0.74 -17.95
CA ARG A 47 -22.14 0.40 -17.18
C ARG A 47 -21.82 1.46 -16.13
N ARG A 48 -21.92 2.75 -16.50
CA ARG A 48 -21.70 3.85 -15.55
C ARG A 48 -22.74 3.81 -14.43
N TRP A 49 -24.01 3.64 -14.78
CA TRP A 49 -25.07 3.53 -13.79
C TRP A 49 -24.88 2.33 -12.82
N VAL A 50 -24.50 1.17 -13.31
CA VAL A 50 -24.18 0.01 -12.45
C VAL A 50 -23.05 0.36 -11.46
N LEU A 51 -22.04 1.08 -11.92
CA LEU A 51 -20.87 1.42 -11.09
C LEU A 51 -21.16 2.56 -10.12
N GLU A 52 -21.77 3.64 -10.58
CA GLU A 52 -21.92 4.89 -9.81
C GLU A 52 -23.24 4.97 -9.03
N GLY A 53 -24.29 4.28 -9.48
CA GLY A 53 -25.63 4.37 -8.92
C GLY A 53 -26.50 5.45 -9.55
N ASP A 54 -27.67 5.68 -8.95
CA ASP A 54 -28.57 6.77 -9.35
C ASP A 54 -28.00 8.13 -8.90
N PRO A 55 -28.13 9.19 -9.70
CA PRO A 55 -27.66 10.54 -9.34
C PRO A 55 -28.28 11.06 -8.03
N GLU A 56 -29.51 10.68 -7.75
CA GLU A 56 -30.26 11.08 -6.56
C GLU A 56 -29.88 10.25 -5.31
N TYR A 57 -29.01 9.27 -5.44
CA TYR A 57 -28.58 8.49 -4.28
C TYR A 57 -27.67 9.31 -3.36
N VAL A 58 -28.09 9.46 -2.10
CA VAL A 58 -27.33 10.19 -1.06
C VAL A 58 -26.73 9.23 -0.03
N SER A 59 -27.54 8.32 0.51
CA SER A 59 -27.12 7.34 1.51
C SER A 59 -28.15 6.21 1.66
N LEU A 60 -27.73 5.07 2.21
CA LEU A 60 -28.64 3.95 2.48
C LEU A 60 -29.85 4.37 3.34
N LYS A 61 -29.64 5.23 4.35
CA LYS A 61 -30.76 5.66 5.23
C LYS A 61 -31.79 6.54 4.54
N ARG A 62 -31.36 7.36 3.56
CA ARG A 62 -32.24 8.35 2.90
C ARG A 62 -32.77 7.88 1.55
N SER A 63 -31.97 7.11 0.82
CA SER A 63 -32.25 6.77 -0.57
C SER A 63 -32.75 5.36 -0.77
N TRP A 64 -32.48 4.44 0.14
CA TRP A 64 -32.96 3.06 0.10
C TRP A 64 -34.44 2.96 0.55
N PRO A 65 -35.30 2.18 -0.09
CA PRO A 65 -35.07 1.30 -1.27
C PRO A 65 -35.45 1.95 -2.62
N ARG A 66 -35.44 3.29 -2.73
CA ARG A 66 -35.91 4.03 -3.92
C ARG A 66 -34.87 4.14 -5.02
N HIS A 67 -33.61 4.37 -4.64
CA HIS A 67 -32.51 4.66 -5.54
C HIS A 67 -31.41 3.60 -5.45
N TRP A 68 -30.82 3.30 -6.63
CA TRP A 68 -29.71 2.37 -6.75
C TRP A 68 -28.41 3.00 -6.24
N TYR A 69 -27.70 2.31 -5.35
CA TYR A 69 -26.47 2.83 -4.73
C TYR A 69 -25.20 2.61 -5.56
N GLY A 70 -25.21 1.73 -6.56
CA GLY A 70 -24.03 1.43 -7.37
C GLY A 70 -22.91 0.67 -6.63
N VAL A 71 -21.99 0.11 -7.40
CA VAL A 71 -20.83 -0.62 -6.88
C VAL A 71 -19.91 0.32 -6.07
N LYS A 72 -19.77 1.57 -6.50
CA LYS A 72 -18.90 2.57 -5.85
C LYS A 72 -19.29 2.84 -4.40
N HIS A 73 -20.57 3.04 -4.13
CA HIS A 73 -21.04 3.28 -2.76
C HIS A 73 -21.00 2.04 -1.89
N PHE A 74 -21.16 0.84 -2.48
CA PHE A 74 -20.90 -0.41 -1.76
C PHE A 74 -19.45 -0.49 -1.25
N PHE A 75 -18.46 -0.18 -2.10
CA PHE A 75 -17.07 -0.16 -1.66
C PHE A 75 -16.79 0.97 -0.66
N ALA A 76 -17.35 2.16 -0.86
CA ALA A 76 -17.25 3.25 0.12
C ALA A 76 -17.82 2.84 1.50
N TRP A 77 -18.95 2.11 1.52
CA TRP A 77 -19.50 1.56 2.76
C TRP A 77 -18.57 0.50 3.38
N LEU A 78 -17.95 -0.37 2.59
CA LEU A 78 -16.97 -1.34 3.10
C LEU A 78 -15.75 -0.63 3.72
N GLU A 79 -15.30 0.47 3.15
CA GLU A 79 -14.18 1.25 3.69
C GLU A 79 -14.47 1.80 5.08
N THR A 80 -15.70 2.20 5.38
CA THR A 80 -16.08 2.60 6.75
C THR A 80 -15.97 1.45 7.77
N LYS A 81 -15.90 0.22 7.29
CA LYS A 81 -15.79 -1.00 8.11
C LYS A 81 -14.41 -1.65 8.03
N ALA A 82 -13.42 -0.93 7.50
CA ALA A 82 -12.05 -1.44 7.33
C ALA A 82 -11.32 -1.74 8.66
N TYR A 83 -11.88 -1.36 9.81
CA TYR A 83 -11.39 -1.79 11.13
C TYR A 83 -11.54 -3.31 11.35
N LYS A 84 -12.44 -3.99 10.60
CA LYS A 84 -12.61 -5.45 10.66
C LYS A 84 -11.63 -6.14 9.72
N MET A 85 -10.88 -7.14 10.23
CA MET A 85 -9.85 -7.85 9.46
C MET A 85 -10.39 -8.44 8.15
N HIS A 86 -11.51 -9.17 8.17
CA HIS A 86 -12.07 -9.80 6.98
C HIS A 86 -12.49 -8.77 5.91
N ILE A 87 -12.91 -7.57 6.30
CA ILE A 87 -13.22 -6.48 5.35
C ILE A 87 -11.93 -5.94 4.72
N ARG A 88 -10.84 -5.78 5.48
CA ARG A 88 -9.54 -5.39 4.92
C ARG A 88 -9.04 -6.40 3.90
N VAL A 89 -9.15 -7.70 4.20
CA VAL A 89 -8.78 -8.77 3.28
C VAL A 89 -9.65 -8.73 2.02
N LEU A 90 -10.95 -8.49 2.16
CA LEU A 90 -11.85 -8.34 1.01
C LEU A 90 -11.45 -7.14 0.15
N LEU A 91 -11.29 -5.96 0.75
CA LEU A 91 -10.91 -4.73 0.05
C LEU A 91 -9.56 -4.88 -0.69
N SER A 92 -8.57 -5.55 -0.08
CA SER A 92 -7.26 -5.74 -0.69
C SER A 92 -7.31 -6.52 -2.01
N ARG A 93 -8.30 -7.41 -2.19
CA ARG A 93 -8.49 -8.18 -3.43
C ARG A 93 -9.02 -7.35 -4.60
N TYR A 94 -9.66 -6.21 -4.32
CA TYR A 94 -10.32 -5.36 -5.33
C TYR A 94 -9.64 -4.00 -5.49
N ARG A 95 -8.66 -3.66 -4.66
CA ARG A 95 -7.86 -2.44 -4.82
C ARG A 95 -6.83 -2.62 -5.92
N ALA A 96 -6.81 -1.69 -6.86
CA ALA A 96 -5.71 -1.51 -7.79
C ALA A 96 -4.84 -0.34 -7.30
N TYR A 97 -3.53 -0.50 -7.45
CA TYR A 97 -2.56 0.54 -7.10
C TYR A 97 -1.94 1.05 -8.39
N THR A 98 -2.31 2.25 -8.75
CA THR A 98 -1.74 2.95 -9.90
C THR A 98 -0.84 4.08 -9.42
N PRO A 99 0.32 4.31 -10.07
CA PRO A 99 1.13 5.48 -9.76
C PRO A 99 0.31 6.76 -9.92
N CYS A 100 0.46 7.68 -8.98
CA CYS A 100 -0.19 8.98 -9.06
C CYS A 100 0.42 9.80 -10.20
N ALA A 101 -0.39 10.27 -11.16
CA ALA A 101 0.09 11.05 -12.29
C ALA A 101 0.68 12.42 -11.87
N ALA A 102 0.24 12.99 -10.73
CA ALA A 102 0.75 14.26 -10.25
C ALA A 102 2.14 14.17 -9.61
N CYS A 103 2.46 13.06 -8.93
CA CYS A 103 3.77 12.89 -8.26
C CYS A 103 4.59 11.74 -8.84
N ASN A 104 4.13 11.06 -9.89
CA ASN A 104 4.79 9.93 -10.54
C ASN A 104 5.30 8.85 -9.55
N GLY A 105 4.51 8.62 -8.48
CA GLY A 105 4.86 7.65 -7.44
C GLY A 105 5.71 8.20 -6.29
N ALA A 106 6.18 9.43 -6.34
CA ALA A 106 7.02 10.02 -5.29
C ALA A 106 6.31 10.17 -3.93
N ARG A 107 4.96 10.17 -3.91
CA ARG A 107 4.14 10.33 -2.69
C ARG A 107 4.39 11.63 -1.91
N LEU A 108 5.08 12.58 -2.52
CA LEU A 108 5.46 13.87 -1.98
C LEU A 108 4.90 14.98 -2.88
N LYS A 109 4.79 16.19 -2.33
CA LYS A 109 4.48 17.37 -3.11
C LYS A 109 5.64 17.73 -4.03
N PRO A 110 5.40 18.31 -5.22
CA PRO A 110 6.48 18.69 -6.15
C PRO A 110 7.54 19.59 -5.53
N GLU A 111 7.13 20.50 -4.64
CA GLU A 111 8.04 21.43 -3.96
C GLU A 111 9.07 20.70 -3.07
N SER A 112 8.69 19.57 -2.47
CA SER A 112 9.59 18.74 -1.66
C SER A 112 10.71 18.10 -2.47
N LEU A 113 10.52 17.92 -3.77
CA LEU A 113 11.49 17.34 -4.69
C LEU A 113 12.52 18.36 -5.22
N LEU A 114 12.31 19.65 -4.91
CA LEU A 114 13.25 20.72 -5.25
C LEU A 114 14.50 20.71 -4.35
N TRP A 115 14.39 20.17 -3.15
CA TRP A 115 15.53 20.00 -2.24
C TRP A 115 16.42 18.89 -2.76
N LYS A 116 17.70 19.21 -2.91
CA LYS A 116 18.71 18.31 -3.49
C LYS A 116 19.89 18.16 -2.54
N LEU A 117 20.36 16.93 -2.39
CA LEU A 117 21.47 16.55 -1.52
C LEU A 117 22.68 16.07 -2.33
N GLY A 118 23.86 16.35 -1.83
CA GLY A 118 25.13 15.90 -2.38
C GLY A 118 25.47 16.47 -3.76
N ASP A 119 26.62 16.11 -4.27
CA ASP A 119 27.11 16.53 -5.59
C ASP A 119 26.26 15.98 -6.74
N GLU A 120 25.68 14.79 -6.54
CA GLU A 120 24.78 14.16 -7.51
C GLU A 120 23.40 14.84 -7.55
N ARG A 121 23.13 15.78 -6.65
CA ARG A 121 21.88 16.54 -6.56
C ARG A 121 20.63 15.65 -6.50
N LEU A 122 20.65 14.61 -5.67
CA LEU A 122 19.54 13.69 -5.50
C LEU A 122 18.43 14.31 -4.64
N SER A 123 17.19 14.16 -5.08
CA SER A 123 16.02 14.43 -4.23
C SER A 123 15.79 13.29 -3.25
N ILE A 124 14.93 13.51 -2.25
CA ILE A 124 14.51 12.44 -1.33
C ILE A 124 13.86 11.26 -2.07
N HIS A 125 13.14 11.51 -3.16
CA HIS A 125 12.57 10.45 -3.96
C HIS A 125 13.64 9.64 -4.70
N ASP A 126 14.64 10.30 -5.28
CA ASP A 126 15.75 9.63 -5.95
C ASP A 126 16.50 8.72 -4.96
N LEU A 127 16.74 9.20 -3.73
CA LEU A 127 17.35 8.40 -2.66
C LEU A 127 16.50 7.21 -2.24
N MET A 128 15.17 7.38 -2.17
CA MET A 128 14.25 6.27 -1.83
C MET A 128 14.22 5.18 -2.92
N LEU A 129 14.54 5.50 -4.16
CA LEU A 129 14.60 4.54 -5.27
C LEU A 129 15.94 3.79 -5.33
N LEU A 130 16.97 4.29 -4.68
CA LEU A 130 18.26 3.58 -4.61
C LEU A 130 18.13 2.30 -3.77
N PRO A 131 18.87 1.23 -4.12
CA PRO A 131 19.11 0.14 -3.20
C PRO A 131 19.72 0.65 -1.90
N ILE A 132 19.37 0.05 -0.77
CA ILE A 132 19.80 0.49 0.57
C ILE A 132 21.33 0.51 0.70
N ASP A 133 22.04 -0.42 0.05
CA ASP A 133 23.52 -0.40 0.01
C ASP A 133 24.06 0.84 -0.69
N ARG A 134 23.47 1.26 -1.80
CA ARG A 134 23.83 2.50 -2.49
C ARG A 134 23.45 3.74 -1.68
N CYS A 135 22.30 3.69 -1.02
CA CYS A 135 21.86 4.76 -0.12
C CYS A 135 22.83 4.90 1.07
N ARG A 136 23.29 3.80 1.67
CA ARG A 136 24.33 3.78 2.71
C ARG A 136 25.63 4.44 2.22
N ASP A 137 26.10 4.04 1.03
CA ASP A 137 27.35 4.57 0.48
C ASP A 137 27.24 6.07 0.20
N PHE A 138 26.10 6.54 -0.30
CA PHE A 138 25.82 7.96 -0.48
C PHE A 138 25.90 8.74 0.85
N PHE A 139 25.20 8.27 1.91
CA PHE A 139 25.21 8.94 3.21
C PHE A 139 26.57 8.83 3.94
N ALA A 140 27.37 7.81 3.65
CA ALA A 140 28.73 7.69 4.20
C ALA A 140 29.66 8.80 3.71
N THR A 141 29.47 9.26 2.48
CA THR A 141 30.30 10.30 1.85
C THR A 141 29.68 11.70 1.88
N LEU A 142 28.40 11.80 2.25
CA LEU A 142 27.70 13.09 2.28
C LEU A 142 28.30 14.03 3.32
N ALA A 143 28.76 15.18 2.86
CA ALA A 143 29.16 16.32 3.68
C ALA A 143 28.19 17.47 3.43
N LEU A 144 27.79 18.14 4.50
CA LEU A 144 26.94 19.33 4.42
C LEU A 144 27.76 20.59 4.68
N PRO A 145 27.47 21.72 4.02
CA PRO A 145 28.16 22.98 4.29
C PRO A 145 27.76 23.56 5.64
N ALA A 146 28.68 24.26 6.30
CA ALA A 146 28.37 25.00 7.52
C ALA A 146 27.27 26.06 7.29
N PRO A 147 26.36 26.31 8.22
CA PRO A 147 26.27 25.72 9.57
C PRO A 147 25.38 24.45 9.61
N LEU A 148 25.03 23.85 8.47
CA LEU A 148 24.13 22.69 8.41
C LEU A 148 24.83 21.40 8.88
N ASP A 149 26.14 21.36 8.83
CA ASP A 149 26.95 20.23 9.31
C ASP A 149 26.69 19.93 10.78
N GLU A 150 26.87 20.89 11.68
CA GLU A 150 26.63 20.71 13.12
C GLU A 150 25.18 20.39 13.44
N ALA A 151 24.22 21.07 12.78
CA ALA A 151 22.80 20.87 13.02
C ALA A 151 22.29 19.48 12.55
N ALA A 152 22.94 18.90 11.55
CA ALA A 152 22.52 17.64 10.94
C ALA A 152 23.34 16.42 11.40
N ASP A 153 24.46 16.60 12.07
CA ASP A 153 25.39 15.51 12.43
C ASP A 153 24.69 14.36 13.15
N LEU A 154 23.90 14.64 14.17
CA LEU A 154 23.14 13.62 14.90
C LEU A 154 22.16 12.85 14.00
N LEU A 155 21.52 13.55 13.07
CA LEU A 155 20.58 12.94 12.12
C LEU A 155 21.33 12.10 11.08
N LEU A 156 22.48 12.55 10.60
CA LEU A 156 23.31 11.82 9.65
C LEU A 156 23.87 10.55 10.28
N ASP A 157 24.32 10.60 11.52
CA ASP A 157 24.83 9.44 12.24
C ASP A 157 23.75 8.41 12.49
N GLU A 158 22.54 8.84 12.83
CA GLU A 158 21.37 7.96 12.97
C GLU A 158 21.02 7.28 11.64
N ILE A 159 21.01 8.05 10.52
CA ILE A 159 20.74 7.51 9.17
C ILE A 159 21.82 6.49 8.79
N ARG A 160 23.10 6.83 8.98
CA ARG A 160 24.24 5.94 8.67
C ARG A 160 24.15 4.64 9.44
N THR A 161 23.87 4.72 10.73
CA THR A 161 23.74 3.57 11.61
C THR A 161 22.60 2.64 11.18
N ARG A 162 21.43 3.20 10.90
CA ARG A 162 20.26 2.40 10.46
C ARG A 162 20.47 1.76 9.09
N LEU A 163 21.06 2.47 8.15
CA LEU A 163 21.38 1.92 6.82
C LEU A 163 22.43 0.81 6.92
N ALA A 164 23.43 0.96 7.79
CA ALA A 164 24.41 -0.09 8.07
C ALA A 164 23.73 -1.36 8.58
N TYR A 165 22.90 -1.28 9.61
CA TYR A 165 22.17 -2.44 10.13
C TYR A 165 21.30 -3.14 9.07
N LEU A 166 20.60 -2.38 8.24
CA LEU A 166 19.80 -2.95 7.14
C LEU A 166 20.68 -3.74 6.15
N CYS A 167 21.90 -3.25 5.87
CA CYS A 167 22.86 -3.96 5.03
C CYS A 167 23.43 -5.21 5.72
N GLU A 168 23.76 -5.12 7.00
CA GLU A 168 24.29 -6.23 7.80
C GLU A 168 23.33 -7.43 7.85
N VAL A 169 22.03 -7.17 8.05
CA VAL A 169 21.03 -8.24 8.02
C VAL A 169 20.68 -8.69 6.60
N GLY A 170 21.37 -8.20 5.56
CA GLY A 170 21.23 -8.63 4.18
C GLY A 170 20.04 -8.04 3.44
N LEU A 171 19.59 -6.85 3.80
CA LEU A 171 18.50 -6.13 3.12
C LEU A 171 18.99 -5.02 2.18
N GLY A 172 20.28 -4.94 1.91
CA GLY A 172 20.90 -3.89 1.10
C GLY A 172 20.35 -3.78 -0.34
N TYR A 173 19.76 -4.84 -0.88
CA TYR A 173 19.16 -4.85 -2.22
C TYR A 173 17.75 -4.25 -2.27
N LEU A 174 17.10 -4.02 -1.13
CA LEU A 174 15.77 -3.40 -1.08
C LEU A 174 15.86 -1.90 -1.35
N THR A 175 14.72 -1.30 -1.71
CA THR A 175 14.58 0.15 -1.85
C THR A 175 13.61 0.69 -0.79
N LEU A 176 13.80 1.95 -0.35
CA LEU A 176 12.97 2.56 0.69
C LEU A 176 11.55 2.90 0.21
N ASP A 177 11.34 2.98 -1.10
CA ASP A 177 10.01 3.21 -1.70
C ASP A 177 9.14 1.96 -1.72
N ARG A 178 9.73 0.78 -1.49
CA ARG A 178 9.02 -0.50 -1.54
C ARG A 178 7.87 -0.53 -0.55
N GLN A 179 6.70 -0.94 -1.03
CA GLN A 179 5.49 -0.99 -0.20
C GLN A 179 5.60 -2.09 0.87
N SER A 180 5.29 -1.74 2.12
CA SER A 180 5.40 -2.62 3.30
C SER A 180 4.63 -3.95 3.23
N ARG A 181 3.68 -4.08 2.30
CA ARG A 181 2.92 -5.33 2.04
C ARG A 181 3.62 -6.29 1.06
N THR A 182 4.69 -5.87 0.42
CA THR A 182 5.39 -6.65 -0.61
C THR A 182 6.64 -7.41 -0.11
N PRO A 183 7.25 -7.08 1.04
CA PRO A 183 8.32 -7.88 1.60
C PRO A 183 7.88 -9.30 1.92
N SER A 184 8.77 -10.25 1.73
CA SER A 184 8.59 -11.63 2.18
C SER A 184 8.59 -11.74 3.71
N GLY A 185 8.11 -12.86 4.27
CA GLY A 185 8.13 -13.09 5.72
C GLY A 185 9.53 -12.94 6.32
N GLY A 186 10.56 -13.48 5.67
CA GLY A 186 11.95 -13.37 6.13
C GLY A 186 12.50 -11.93 6.01
N GLU A 187 12.08 -11.14 5.01
CA GLU A 187 12.45 -9.71 4.92
C GLU A 187 11.82 -8.91 6.05
N VAL A 188 10.52 -9.14 6.35
CA VAL A 188 9.82 -8.47 7.47
C VAL A 188 10.51 -8.80 8.80
N GLN A 189 10.89 -10.06 9.00
CA GLN A 189 11.56 -10.49 10.23
C GLN A 189 12.92 -9.78 10.39
N ARG A 190 13.71 -9.68 9.33
CA ARG A 190 14.99 -8.95 9.33
C ARG A 190 14.79 -7.45 9.57
N ILE A 191 13.77 -6.83 8.98
CA ILE A 191 13.42 -5.43 9.27
C ILE A 191 13.08 -5.24 10.76
N ASN A 192 12.30 -6.14 11.34
CA ASN A 192 11.96 -6.08 12.77
C ASN A 192 13.21 -6.23 13.65
N LEU A 193 14.15 -7.10 13.26
CA LEU A 193 15.42 -7.27 13.97
C LEU A 193 16.25 -5.97 13.98
N THR A 194 16.35 -5.27 12.83
CA THR A 194 17.07 -3.98 12.79
C THR A 194 16.41 -2.91 13.64
N THR A 195 15.09 -2.95 13.78
CA THR A 195 14.37 -2.03 14.67
C THR A 195 14.73 -2.30 16.16
N ALA A 196 14.87 -3.57 16.54
CA ALA A 196 15.28 -3.94 17.90
C ALA A 196 16.72 -3.54 18.19
N LEU A 197 17.64 -3.78 17.24
CA LEU A 197 19.08 -3.52 17.39
C LEU A 197 19.44 -2.03 17.20
N GLY A 198 18.74 -1.33 16.33
CA GLY A 198 18.98 0.09 16.00
C GLY A 198 18.38 1.09 16.98
N THR A 199 17.78 0.64 18.08
CA THR A 199 17.27 1.54 19.12
C THR A 199 18.36 1.79 20.17
N SER A 200 18.61 3.06 20.50
CA SER A 200 19.48 3.48 21.59
C SER A 200 18.86 3.21 22.99
N LEU A 201 18.05 2.14 23.10
CA LEU A 201 17.41 1.78 24.36
C LEU A 201 18.43 1.18 25.32
N VAL A 202 18.66 1.88 26.41
CA VAL A 202 19.51 1.43 27.52
C VAL A 202 18.67 0.56 28.48
N ASN A 203 19.26 -0.51 29.00
CA ASN A 203 18.61 -1.44 29.96
C ASN A 203 17.36 -2.15 29.39
N THR A 204 17.35 -2.49 28.12
CA THR A 204 16.25 -3.20 27.47
C THR A 204 16.67 -4.63 27.13
N LEU A 205 15.85 -5.61 27.50
CA LEU A 205 15.99 -7.01 27.11
C LEU A 205 15.09 -7.28 25.91
N PHE A 206 15.67 -7.67 24.79
CA PHE A 206 14.92 -8.16 23.63
C PHE A 206 14.78 -9.68 23.71
N VAL A 207 13.55 -10.16 23.67
CA VAL A 207 13.25 -11.59 23.57
C VAL A 207 12.89 -11.91 22.14
N LEU A 208 13.73 -12.69 21.47
CA LEU A 208 13.53 -13.13 20.09
C LEU A 208 13.07 -14.59 20.12
N ASP A 209 11.85 -14.84 19.64
CA ASP A 209 11.31 -16.18 19.47
C ASP A 209 11.56 -16.63 18.03
N GLU A 210 12.34 -17.72 17.90
CA GLU A 210 12.68 -18.34 16.61
C GLU A 210 13.14 -17.34 15.53
N PRO A 211 14.16 -16.50 15.79
CA PRO A 211 14.56 -15.41 14.87
C PRO A 211 15.06 -15.89 13.50
N SER A 212 15.30 -17.18 13.33
CA SER A 212 15.73 -17.83 12.09
C SER A 212 14.58 -18.33 11.21
N ILE A 213 13.33 -18.35 11.69
CA ILE A 213 12.18 -18.82 10.89
C ILE A 213 12.02 -17.97 9.64
N GLY A 214 11.89 -18.65 8.50
CA GLY A 214 11.70 -17.99 7.20
C GLY A 214 12.96 -17.37 6.60
N LEU A 215 14.12 -17.52 7.23
CA LEU A 215 15.41 -17.13 6.69
C LEU A 215 15.98 -18.21 5.77
N HIS A 216 16.59 -17.79 4.67
CA HIS A 216 17.40 -18.68 3.86
C HIS A 216 18.69 -19.06 4.64
N PRO A 217 19.22 -20.30 4.55
CA PRO A 217 20.45 -20.71 5.26
C PRO A 217 21.65 -19.75 5.07
N ARG A 218 21.77 -19.13 3.92
CA ARG A 218 22.81 -18.11 3.62
C ARG A 218 22.69 -16.82 4.45
N ASP A 219 21.46 -16.50 4.90
CA ASP A 219 21.19 -15.28 5.66
C ASP A 219 21.29 -15.51 7.18
N MET A 220 21.25 -16.78 7.62
CA MET A 220 21.37 -17.13 9.04
C MET A 220 22.70 -16.66 9.65
N GLY A 221 23.81 -16.83 8.93
CA GLY A 221 25.12 -16.38 9.41
C GLY A 221 25.19 -14.87 9.63
N ARG A 222 24.46 -14.08 8.85
CA ARG A 222 24.40 -12.62 9.02
C ARG A 222 23.61 -12.22 10.27
N VAL A 223 22.51 -12.92 10.55
CA VAL A 223 21.67 -12.64 11.73
C VAL A 223 22.35 -13.09 13.03
N ILE A 224 23.19 -14.13 13.00
CA ILE A 224 23.93 -14.61 14.18
C ILE A 224 25.08 -13.66 14.57
N ASN A 225 25.64 -12.93 13.60
CA ASN A 225 26.78 -12.02 13.81
C ASN A 225 26.34 -10.58 14.19
N VAL A 226 25.05 -10.30 14.25
CA VAL A 226 24.46 -9.03 14.69
C VAL A 226 23.97 -9.16 16.13
#